data_d98c4b8796a30f8b1647c191b69f6a82
#
_entry.id   d98c4b8796a30f8b1647c191b69f6a82
#
_cell.length_a   1.000
_cell.length_b   1.000
_cell.length_c   1.000
_cell.angle_alpha   90.00
_cell.angle_beta   90.00
_cell.angle_gamma   90.00
#
_symmetry.space_group_name_H-M   'P 1'
#
loop_
_entity.id
_entity.type
_entity.pdbx_description
1 polymer ?
#
loop_
_entity_poly.entity_id
_entity_poly.type
_entity_poly.pdbx_seq_one_letter_code
_entity_poly.pdbx_strand_id
1 'polypeptide(L)'
;MIIDIHTHIFPPEIVANREPFFPGEPAFQLLYEDQKKSPLATIEDLIGILDTHQVQGAATFGFPWKQSALIRRSNDYVLEAVVRFPQRLAGFVCLNPELPDTLEEAERCLRAGMKGIGELALYGSSSPRSWKSLFSPLARLAAAWGVPLLLHTNEPVGHLYPGKERLPPWDLYELIQSFPETKFLLAHWGGGLWWYQLLKREVREVFKNVYVDTAASPFLYRPEIYRYAIEILGVDKILFGSDYPLLKPDRYKKELLEARIDGEDCRAILGGNAQKLLQWPSP
;
A
#
# COMPACT_ATOMS: atom_id res chain seq x y z
N MET A 1 20.30 3.22 -0.01
CA MET A 1 19.11 3.93 0.47
C MET A 1 18.00 2.91 0.65
N ILE A 2 17.26 2.98 1.78
CA ILE A 2 16.09 2.14 2.06
C ILE A 2 14.86 3.06 2.12
N ILE A 3 13.80 2.73 1.38
CA ILE A 3 12.52 3.44 1.37
C ILE A 3 11.41 2.42 1.57
N ASP A 4 10.63 2.60 2.61
CA ASP A 4 9.48 1.76 2.94
C ASP A 4 8.23 2.34 2.24
N ILE A 5 7.68 1.62 1.26
CA ILE A 5 6.56 2.12 0.46
C ILE A 5 5.19 1.89 1.11
N HIS A 6 5.13 1.18 2.25
CA HIS A 6 3.87 0.75 2.84
C HIS A 6 3.91 0.87 4.38
N THR A 7 3.46 2.01 4.89
CA THR A 7 3.35 2.25 6.33
C THR A 7 2.06 2.99 6.67
N HIS A 8 1.50 2.70 7.85
CA HIS A 8 0.28 3.33 8.33
C HIS A 8 0.55 4.21 9.55
N ILE A 9 -0.07 5.40 9.56
CA ILE A 9 -0.10 6.28 10.75
C ILE A 9 -1.51 6.70 11.07
N PHE A 10 -1.75 6.91 12.35
CA PHE A 10 -3.05 7.31 12.89
C PHE A 10 -2.90 8.53 13.79
N PRO A 11 -3.89 9.44 13.80
CA PRO A 11 -3.95 10.53 14.77
C PRO A 11 -3.74 10.05 16.21
N PRO A 12 -3.01 10.81 17.05
CA PRO A 12 -2.65 10.39 18.41
C PRO A 12 -3.83 9.97 19.28
N GLU A 13 -4.99 10.60 19.12
CA GLU A 13 -6.19 10.27 19.87
C GLU A 13 -6.78 8.89 19.49
N ILE A 14 -6.60 8.45 18.22
CA ILE A 14 -7.00 7.11 17.77
C ILE A 14 -6.02 6.06 18.32
N VAL A 15 -4.73 6.39 18.33
CA VAL A 15 -3.69 5.53 18.90
C VAL A 15 -3.88 5.35 20.40
N ALA A 16 -4.16 6.44 21.13
CA ALA A 16 -4.36 6.43 22.57
C ALA A 16 -5.62 5.66 22.99
N ASN A 17 -6.73 5.80 22.26
CA ASN A 17 -7.97 5.10 22.52
C ASN A 17 -8.77 4.91 21.24
N ARG A 18 -8.73 3.69 20.69
CA ARG A 18 -9.39 3.35 19.42
C ARG A 18 -10.87 2.99 19.52
N GLU A 19 -11.35 2.60 20.71
CA GLU A 19 -12.72 2.12 20.92
C GLU A 19 -13.80 3.14 20.51
N PRO A 20 -13.67 4.45 20.77
CA PRO A 20 -14.63 5.46 20.34
C PRO A 20 -14.78 5.58 18.82
N PHE A 21 -13.86 5.02 18.05
CA PHE A 21 -13.85 5.06 16.59
C PHE A 21 -14.40 3.78 15.95
N PHE A 22 -14.85 2.78 16.74
CA PHE A 22 -15.49 1.57 16.20
C PHE A 22 -16.94 1.78 15.73
N PRO A 23 -17.77 2.60 16.38
CA PRO A 23 -19.14 2.81 15.91
C PRO A 23 -19.21 3.32 14.47
N GLY A 24 -19.89 2.56 13.61
CA GLY A 24 -20.01 2.87 12.19
C GLY A 24 -18.82 2.44 11.32
N GLU A 25 -17.76 1.90 11.93
CA GLU A 25 -16.51 1.48 11.29
C GLU A 25 -16.22 -0.01 11.51
N PRO A 26 -17.06 -0.93 11.02
CA PRO A 26 -16.90 -2.35 11.32
C PRO A 26 -15.58 -2.95 10.82
N ALA A 27 -15.03 -2.44 9.73
CA ALA A 27 -13.73 -2.86 9.22
C ALA A 27 -12.59 -2.45 10.17
N PHE A 28 -12.63 -1.22 10.68
CA PHE A 28 -11.66 -0.75 11.64
C PHE A 28 -11.73 -1.55 12.95
N GLN A 29 -12.94 -1.82 13.45
CA GLN A 29 -13.13 -2.68 14.60
C GLN A 29 -12.56 -4.08 14.35
N LEU A 30 -12.93 -4.73 13.24
CA LEU A 30 -12.47 -6.08 12.90
C LEU A 30 -10.93 -6.18 12.88
N LEU A 31 -10.25 -5.19 12.32
CA LEU A 31 -8.80 -5.19 12.14
C LEU A 31 -8.04 -4.76 13.39
N TYR A 32 -8.61 -3.86 14.20
CA TYR A 32 -7.87 -3.18 15.26
C TYR A 32 -8.44 -3.37 16.67
N GLU A 33 -9.46 -4.22 16.87
CA GLU A 33 -10.00 -4.51 18.20
C GLU A 33 -8.95 -5.16 19.14
N ASP A 34 -8.16 -6.10 18.61
CA ASP A 34 -7.07 -6.72 19.37
C ASP A 34 -5.80 -5.87 19.32
N GLN A 35 -5.62 -5.03 20.35
CA GLN A 35 -4.46 -4.12 20.43
C GLN A 35 -3.09 -4.81 20.42
N LYS A 36 -3.02 -6.08 20.87
CA LYS A 36 -1.77 -6.83 20.90
C LYS A 36 -1.35 -7.35 19.52
N LYS A 37 -2.33 -7.65 18.68
CA LYS A 37 -2.09 -8.19 17.33
C LYS A 37 -2.01 -7.10 16.26
N SER A 38 -2.72 -5.99 16.47
CA SER A 38 -2.82 -4.91 15.50
C SER A 38 -2.47 -3.57 16.17
N PRO A 39 -1.17 -3.28 16.33
CA PRO A 39 -0.73 -2.00 16.89
C PRO A 39 -1.11 -0.84 15.95
N LEU A 40 -1.24 0.35 16.53
CA LEU A 40 -1.37 1.62 15.81
C LEU A 40 -0.13 2.46 16.08
N ALA A 41 0.24 3.35 15.16
CA ALA A 41 1.41 4.20 15.28
C ALA A 41 1.09 5.66 14.96
N THR A 42 1.75 6.58 15.66
CA THR A 42 1.77 8.00 15.36
C THR A 42 2.88 8.35 14.36
N ILE A 43 2.96 9.64 13.98
CA ILE A 43 4.09 10.16 13.19
C ILE A 43 5.41 9.93 13.93
N GLU A 44 5.46 10.20 15.23
CA GLU A 44 6.64 10.06 16.06
C GLU A 44 7.12 8.61 16.14
N ASP A 45 6.18 7.67 16.29
CA ASP A 45 6.48 6.24 16.28
C ASP A 45 7.07 5.80 14.95
N LEU A 46 6.49 6.28 13.84
CA LEU A 46 7.02 5.98 12.50
C LEU A 46 8.45 6.52 12.33
N ILE A 47 8.70 7.78 12.64
CA ILE A 47 10.05 8.35 12.54
C ILE A 47 11.04 7.59 13.43
N GLY A 48 10.65 7.26 14.66
CA GLY A 48 11.48 6.49 15.58
C GLY A 48 11.87 5.11 15.06
N ILE A 49 10.95 4.39 14.40
CA ILE A 49 11.25 3.10 13.80
C ILE A 49 12.11 3.22 12.54
N LEU A 50 11.87 4.23 11.71
CA LEU A 50 12.71 4.51 10.53
C LEU A 50 14.16 4.77 10.96
N ASP A 51 14.39 5.57 11.99
CA ASP A 51 15.72 5.88 12.53
C ASP A 51 16.39 4.63 13.11
N THR A 52 15.65 3.85 13.93
CA THR A 52 16.15 2.62 14.55
C THR A 52 16.63 1.59 13.50
N HIS A 53 15.92 1.49 12.38
CA HIS A 53 16.24 0.50 11.33
C HIS A 53 17.01 1.08 10.14
N GLN A 54 17.46 2.36 10.25
CA GLN A 54 18.20 3.06 9.20
C GLN A 54 17.44 3.11 7.85
N VAL A 55 16.14 3.32 7.92
CA VAL A 55 15.28 3.54 6.77
C VAL A 55 15.24 5.04 6.47
N GLN A 56 15.63 5.44 5.27
CA GLN A 56 15.79 6.84 4.91
C GLN A 56 14.47 7.55 4.67
N GLY A 57 13.46 6.84 4.21
CA GLY A 57 12.15 7.42 3.99
C GLY A 57 11.04 6.40 3.95
N ALA A 58 9.80 6.87 4.05
CA ALA A 58 8.63 6.03 3.91
C ALA A 58 7.48 6.73 3.17
N ALA A 59 6.71 5.96 2.40
CA ALA A 59 5.36 6.35 2.04
C ALA A 59 4.42 5.95 3.18
N THR A 60 3.51 6.85 3.54
CA THR A 60 2.61 6.64 4.68
C THR A 60 1.20 7.11 4.37
N PHE A 61 0.22 6.45 4.96
CA PHE A 61 -1.20 6.69 4.76
C PHE A 61 -2.01 6.26 5.98
N GLY A 62 -3.31 6.62 5.99
CA GLY A 62 -4.25 6.26 7.04
C GLY A 62 -4.97 4.95 6.79
N PHE A 63 -6.28 4.95 7.05
CA PHE A 63 -7.19 3.83 6.91
C PHE A 63 -8.39 4.21 6.01
N PRO A 64 -8.97 3.30 5.23
CA PRO A 64 -10.12 3.57 4.35
C PRO A 64 -11.44 3.56 5.13
N TRP A 65 -11.64 4.58 5.96
CA TRP A 65 -12.84 4.74 6.79
C TRP A 65 -14.13 4.78 5.98
N LYS A 66 -15.25 4.41 6.60
CA LYS A 66 -16.60 4.59 6.01
C LYS A 66 -17.14 6.00 6.17
N GLN A 67 -16.63 6.75 7.12
CA GLN A 67 -17.05 8.12 7.39
C GLN A 67 -16.10 9.12 6.74
N SER A 68 -16.61 9.99 5.85
CA SER A 68 -15.81 11.03 5.17
C SER A 68 -15.05 11.93 6.14
N ALA A 69 -15.62 12.23 7.31
CA ALA A 69 -14.96 13.04 8.32
C ALA A 69 -13.70 12.37 8.89
N LEU A 70 -13.70 11.05 9.08
CA LEU A 70 -12.54 10.29 9.54
C LEU A 70 -11.49 10.15 8.43
N ILE A 71 -11.90 9.97 7.18
CA ILE A 71 -11.00 10.01 6.01
C ILE A 71 -10.26 11.34 5.99
N ARG A 72 -10.99 12.45 6.00
CA ARG A 72 -10.39 13.79 5.94
C ARG A 72 -9.43 14.03 7.11
N ARG A 73 -9.83 13.69 8.33
CA ARG A 73 -8.98 13.80 9.52
C ARG A 73 -7.68 13.01 9.40
N SER A 74 -7.76 11.76 8.92
CA SER A 74 -6.59 10.91 8.73
C SER A 74 -5.68 11.45 7.62
N ASN A 75 -6.23 11.92 6.51
CA ASN A 75 -5.47 12.51 5.43
C ASN A 75 -4.81 13.84 5.86
N ASP A 76 -5.50 14.68 6.65
CA ASP A 76 -4.93 15.90 7.20
C ASP A 76 -3.73 15.58 8.12
N TYR A 77 -3.82 14.50 8.91
CA TYR A 77 -2.71 14.04 9.74
C TYR A 77 -1.52 13.54 8.92
N VAL A 78 -1.78 12.85 7.81
CA VAL A 78 -0.72 12.45 6.86
C VAL A 78 -0.08 13.67 6.20
N LEU A 79 -0.86 14.69 5.84
CA LEU A 79 -0.33 15.96 5.30
C LEU A 79 0.54 16.67 6.34
N GLU A 80 0.12 16.70 7.61
CA GLU A 80 0.95 17.22 8.72
C GLU A 80 2.29 16.48 8.80
N ALA A 81 2.26 15.13 8.71
CA ALA A 81 3.46 14.32 8.75
C ALA A 81 4.45 14.69 7.64
N VAL A 82 3.97 14.86 6.41
CA VAL A 82 4.80 15.25 5.27
C VAL A 82 5.37 16.67 5.43
N VAL A 83 4.58 17.61 5.95
CA VAL A 83 5.06 18.97 6.22
C VAL A 83 6.14 18.98 7.30
N ARG A 84 6.00 18.18 8.35
CA ARG A 84 6.98 18.09 9.45
C ARG A 84 8.26 17.35 9.03
N PHE A 85 8.16 16.37 8.15
CA PHE A 85 9.27 15.51 7.73
C PHE A 85 9.37 15.37 6.20
N PRO A 86 9.53 16.48 5.45
CA PRO A 86 9.39 16.49 3.99
C PRO A 86 10.47 15.68 3.25
N GLN A 87 11.62 15.42 3.88
CA GLN A 87 12.68 14.59 3.31
C GLN A 87 12.57 13.11 3.71
N ARG A 88 11.68 12.80 4.66
CA ARG A 88 11.53 11.46 5.24
C ARG A 88 10.21 10.79 4.86
N LEU A 89 9.16 11.56 4.56
CA LEU A 89 7.83 11.03 4.34
C LEU A 89 7.23 11.49 3.03
N ALA A 90 6.58 10.57 2.33
CA ALA A 90 5.67 10.82 1.22
C ALA A 90 4.26 10.41 1.64
N GLY A 91 3.30 11.32 1.62
CA GLY A 91 1.91 11.01 1.93
C GLY A 91 1.20 10.36 0.74
N PHE A 92 0.41 9.32 1.00
CA PHE A 92 -0.59 8.83 0.07
C PHE A 92 -1.98 9.12 0.63
N VAL A 93 -2.90 9.52 -0.22
CA VAL A 93 -4.28 9.80 0.18
C VAL A 93 -5.06 8.50 0.28
N CYS A 94 -5.42 8.11 1.52
CA CYS A 94 -6.26 6.95 1.76
C CYS A 94 -7.74 7.34 1.67
N LEU A 95 -8.53 6.55 0.96
CA LEU A 95 -9.91 6.87 0.58
C LEU A 95 -10.79 5.62 0.63
N ASN A 96 -12.08 5.84 0.72
CA ASN A 96 -13.07 4.80 0.46
C ASN A 96 -13.78 5.11 -0.87
N PRO A 97 -13.60 4.29 -1.92
CA PRO A 97 -14.16 4.55 -3.25
C PRO A 97 -15.69 4.47 -3.32
N GLU A 98 -16.37 4.04 -2.25
CA GLU A 98 -17.82 4.01 -2.16
C GLU A 98 -18.43 5.36 -1.75
N LEU A 99 -17.62 6.29 -1.22
CA LEU A 99 -18.09 7.59 -0.77
C LEU A 99 -18.23 8.59 -1.93
N PRO A 100 -19.24 9.47 -1.88
CA PRO A 100 -19.51 10.40 -2.96
C PRO A 100 -18.46 11.50 -3.13
N ASP A 101 -17.74 11.87 -2.07
CA ASP A 101 -16.74 12.93 -1.99
C ASP A 101 -15.30 12.44 -2.22
N THR A 102 -15.14 11.16 -2.55
CA THR A 102 -13.84 10.50 -2.74
C THR A 102 -12.92 11.23 -3.72
N LEU A 103 -13.43 11.65 -4.88
CA LEU A 103 -12.61 12.33 -5.89
C LEU A 103 -12.21 13.75 -5.46
N GLU A 104 -13.10 14.47 -4.80
CA GLU A 104 -12.82 15.82 -4.28
C GLU A 104 -11.70 15.74 -3.22
N GLU A 105 -11.79 14.80 -2.29
CA GLU A 105 -10.78 14.60 -1.26
C GLU A 105 -9.45 14.14 -1.86
N ALA A 106 -9.48 13.23 -2.86
CA ALA A 106 -8.27 12.81 -3.57
C ALA A 106 -7.54 14.01 -4.21
N GLU A 107 -8.27 14.82 -4.97
CA GLU A 107 -7.70 16.01 -5.61
C GLU A 107 -7.17 17.03 -4.59
N ARG A 108 -7.91 17.25 -3.49
CA ARG A 108 -7.48 18.15 -2.42
C ARG A 108 -6.11 17.76 -1.89
N CYS A 109 -5.94 16.48 -1.56
CA CYS A 109 -4.70 15.96 -0.99
C CYS A 109 -3.55 15.95 -2.00
N LEU A 110 -3.82 15.59 -3.26
CA LEU A 110 -2.79 15.64 -4.32
C LEU A 110 -2.32 17.06 -4.58
N ARG A 111 -3.22 18.06 -4.61
CA ARG A 111 -2.86 19.48 -4.70
C ARG A 111 -2.06 19.96 -3.49
N ALA A 112 -2.28 19.38 -2.32
CA ALA A 112 -1.50 19.66 -1.11
C ALA A 112 -0.14 18.94 -1.07
N GLY A 113 0.21 18.15 -2.11
CA GLY A 113 1.54 17.57 -2.29
C GLY A 113 1.66 16.07 -1.97
N MET A 114 0.56 15.36 -1.73
CA MET A 114 0.62 13.90 -1.64
C MET A 114 1.12 13.27 -2.94
N LYS A 115 1.83 12.15 -2.82
CA LYS A 115 2.59 11.50 -3.88
C LYS A 115 1.97 10.21 -4.40
N GLY A 116 0.80 9.80 -3.90
CA GLY A 116 0.08 8.61 -4.30
C GLY A 116 -1.34 8.59 -3.79
N ILE A 117 -2.12 7.65 -4.30
CA ILE A 117 -3.47 7.34 -3.85
C ILE A 117 -3.47 5.93 -3.27
N GLY A 118 -3.93 5.76 -2.04
CA GLY A 118 -4.02 4.46 -1.35
C GLY A 118 -3.37 4.48 0.05
N GLU A 119 -3.36 3.38 0.78
CA GLU A 119 -3.87 2.07 0.36
C GLU A 119 -5.40 2.09 0.30
N LEU A 120 -5.96 1.61 -0.81
CA LEU A 120 -7.40 1.49 -0.98
C LEU A 120 -7.83 0.04 -0.78
N ALA A 121 -8.82 -0.16 0.09
CA ALA A 121 -9.43 -1.47 0.36
C ALA A 121 -10.95 -1.37 0.41
N LEU A 122 -11.62 -2.47 0.17
CA LEU A 122 -13.09 -2.58 0.22
C LEU A 122 -13.54 -3.53 1.34
N TYR A 123 -12.93 -3.38 2.52
CA TYR A 123 -13.20 -4.26 3.67
C TYR A 123 -14.70 -4.39 3.96
N GLY A 124 -15.22 -5.63 3.80
CA GLY A 124 -16.63 -5.93 4.07
C GLY A 124 -17.60 -5.14 3.19
N SER A 125 -17.18 -4.69 2.01
CA SER A 125 -18.08 -4.04 1.06
C SER A 125 -19.18 -5.00 0.62
N SER A 126 -20.41 -4.51 0.64
CA SER A 126 -21.60 -5.16 0.06
C SER A 126 -22.05 -4.47 -1.22
N SER A 127 -21.23 -3.59 -1.78
CA SER A 127 -21.56 -2.85 -2.99
C SER A 127 -21.84 -3.80 -4.16
N PRO A 128 -22.93 -3.61 -4.90
CA PRO A 128 -23.18 -4.35 -6.14
C PRO A 128 -22.28 -3.88 -7.30
N ARG A 129 -21.55 -2.78 -7.12
CA ARG A 129 -20.63 -2.24 -8.14
C ARG A 129 -19.38 -3.10 -8.24
N SER A 130 -18.94 -3.37 -9.47
CA SER A 130 -17.69 -4.09 -9.71
C SER A 130 -16.49 -3.25 -9.25
N TRP A 131 -15.38 -3.90 -8.94
CA TRP A 131 -14.10 -3.27 -8.65
C TRP A 131 -13.73 -2.24 -9.72
N LYS A 132 -13.84 -2.62 -10.99
CA LYS A 132 -13.61 -1.71 -12.11
C LYS A 132 -14.45 -0.44 -12.00
N SER A 133 -15.75 -0.55 -11.71
CA SER A 133 -16.63 0.62 -11.56
C SER A 133 -16.23 1.53 -10.41
N LEU A 134 -15.86 0.95 -9.26
CA LEU A 134 -15.47 1.70 -8.06
C LEU A 134 -14.13 2.41 -8.22
N PHE A 135 -13.12 1.73 -8.77
CA PHE A 135 -11.77 2.26 -8.84
C PHE A 135 -11.44 3.04 -10.12
N SER A 136 -12.27 2.92 -11.19
CA SER A 136 -12.03 3.62 -12.47
C SER A 136 -11.82 5.13 -12.34
N PRO A 137 -12.61 5.87 -11.53
CA PRO A 137 -12.40 7.31 -11.36
C PRO A 137 -11.03 7.62 -10.74
N LEU A 138 -10.62 6.85 -9.74
CA LEU A 138 -9.34 7.03 -9.06
C LEU A 138 -8.16 6.58 -9.92
N ALA A 139 -8.32 5.53 -10.74
CA ALA A 139 -7.30 5.11 -11.70
C ALA A 139 -7.02 6.20 -12.73
N ARG A 140 -8.08 6.82 -13.30
CA ARG A 140 -7.92 7.98 -14.19
C ARG A 140 -7.24 9.16 -13.51
N LEU A 141 -7.63 9.46 -12.28
CA LEU A 141 -7.04 10.55 -11.52
C LEU A 141 -5.54 10.29 -11.25
N ALA A 142 -5.19 9.10 -10.81
CA ALA A 142 -3.80 8.69 -10.57
C ALA A 142 -2.94 8.83 -11.84
N ALA A 143 -3.46 8.37 -12.99
CA ALA A 143 -2.78 8.53 -14.27
C ALA A 143 -2.60 10.01 -14.64
N ALA A 144 -3.64 10.84 -14.48
CA ALA A 144 -3.58 12.28 -14.80
C ALA A 144 -2.56 13.03 -13.93
N TRP A 145 -2.39 12.63 -12.67
CA TRP A 145 -1.41 13.20 -11.75
C TRP A 145 -0.03 12.53 -11.85
N GLY A 146 0.09 11.41 -12.59
CA GLY A 146 1.34 10.65 -12.72
C GLY A 146 1.79 9.94 -11.44
N VAL A 147 0.88 9.76 -10.48
CA VAL A 147 1.14 9.12 -9.18
C VAL A 147 0.70 7.66 -9.15
N PRO A 148 1.27 6.81 -8.27
CA PRO A 148 0.82 5.44 -8.11
C PRO A 148 -0.56 5.36 -7.43
N LEU A 149 -1.32 4.32 -7.82
CA LEU A 149 -2.54 3.88 -7.17
C LEU A 149 -2.25 2.57 -6.41
N LEU A 150 -2.15 2.67 -5.09
CA LEU A 150 -1.90 1.54 -4.19
C LEU A 150 -3.23 0.88 -3.82
N LEU A 151 -3.36 -0.40 -4.13
CA LEU A 151 -4.53 -1.21 -3.84
C LEU A 151 -4.18 -2.32 -2.85
N HIS A 152 -4.98 -2.46 -1.80
CA HIS A 152 -4.95 -3.65 -0.96
C HIS A 152 -5.27 -4.88 -1.81
N THR A 153 -4.43 -5.88 -1.74
CA THR A 153 -4.67 -7.16 -2.39
C THR A 153 -4.34 -8.30 -1.42
N ASN A 154 -4.85 -9.48 -1.69
CA ASN A 154 -4.51 -10.65 -0.91
C ASN A 154 -4.62 -11.91 -1.78
N GLU A 155 -3.98 -12.98 -1.32
CA GLU A 155 -4.04 -14.27 -1.98
C GLU A 155 -5.48 -14.81 -1.99
N PRO A 156 -5.95 -15.39 -3.13
CA PRO A 156 -7.33 -15.88 -3.25
C PRO A 156 -7.58 -17.20 -2.51
N VAL A 157 -6.52 -17.82 -1.97
CA VAL A 157 -6.53 -19.13 -1.31
C VAL A 157 -5.82 -19.04 0.05
N GLY A 158 -5.81 -20.13 0.81
CA GLY A 158 -5.17 -20.20 2.12
C GLY A 158 -6.12 -19.90 3.28
N HIS A 159 -5.56 -19.74 4.49
CA HIS A 159 -6.36 -19.51 5.69
C HIS A 159 -7.01 -18.13 5.70
N LEU A 160 -8.11 -18.00 6.45
CA LEU A 160 -8.78 -16.73 6.63
C LEU A 160 -8.14 -15.97 7.80
N TYR A 161 -7.98 -14.66 7.62
CA TYR A 161 -7.52 -13.72 8.66
C TYR A 161 -8.30 -12.41 8.55
N PRO A 162 -8.37 -11.59 9.60
CA PRO A 162 -8.96 -10.26 9.52
C PRO A 162 -8.29 -9.44 8.41
N GLY A 163 -9.09 -8.82 7.55
CA GLY A 163 -8.58 -8.06 6.40
C GLY A 163 -8.40 -8.86 5.11
N LYS A 164 -8.54 -10.18 5.14
CA LYS A 164 -8.53 -10.97 3.91
C LYS A 164 -9.85 -10.81 3.17
N GLU A 165 -9.79 -10.07 2.05
CA GLU A 165 -10.93 -9.82 1.18
C GLU A 165 -11.06 -10.91 0.10
N ARG A 166 -12.30 -11.13 -0.34
CA ARG A 166 -12.56 -11.98 -1.52
C ARG A 166 -12.39 -11.15 -2.77
N LEU A 167 -11.14 -10.93 -3.19
CA LEU A 167 -10.82 -10.25 -4.42
C LEU A 167 -10.62 -11.26 -5.54
N PRO A 168 -11.57 -11.38 -6.49
CA PRO A 168 -11.35 -12.23 -7.66
C PRO A 168 -10.16 -11.72 -8.49
N PRO A 169 -9.17 -12.55 -8.83
CA PRO A 169 -8.03 -12.13 -9.66
C PRO A 169 -8.46 -11.53 -11.00
N TRP A 170 -9.60 -11.96 -11.53
CA TRP A 170 -10.16 -11.43 -12.76
C TRP A 170 -10.59 -9.97 -12.66
N ASP A 171 -11.23 -9.56 -11.57
CA ASP A 171 -11.70 -8.18 -11.39
C ASP A 171 -10.53 -7.20 -11.33
N LEU A 172 -9.46 -7.60 -10.63
CA LEU A 172 -8.23 -6.82 -10.55
C LEU A 172 -7.53 -6.75 -11.92
N TYR A 173 -7.44 -7.87 -12.63
CA TYR A 173 -6.87 -7.92 -13.97
C TYR A 173 -7.64 -7.02 -14.94
N GLU A 174 -8.97 -7.09 -14.95
CA GLU A 174 -9.84 -6.25 -15.80
C GLU A 174 -9.68 -4.75 -15.50
N LEU A 175 -9.53 -4.39 -14.22
CA LEU A 175 -9.25 -3.02 -13.81
C LEU A 175 -7.91 -2.56 -14.41
N ILE A 176 -6.83 -3.32 -14.21
CA ILE A 176 -5.49 -2.98 -14.70
C ILE A 176 -5.49 -2.85 -16.23
N GLN A 177 -6.09 -3.81 -16.95
CA GLN A 177 -6.19 -3.82 -18.40
C GLN A 177 -6.91 -2.58 -18.94
N SER A 178 -7.90 -2.07 -18.19
CA SER A 178 -8.71 -0.92 -18.60
C SER A 178 -8.00 0.43 -18.44
N PHE A 179 -6.92 0.49 -17.67
CA PHE A 179 -6.19 1.72 -17.36
C PHE A 179 -4.67 1.54 -17.51
N PRO A 180 -4.17 1.30 -18.74
CA PRO A 180 -2.76 0.97 -18.98
C PRO A 180 -1.78 2.09 -18.61
N GLU A 181 -2.24 3.35 -18.53
CA GLU A 181 -1.41 4.50 -18.15
C GLU A 181 -1.28 4.66 -16.63
N THR A 182 -2.12 3.97 -15.85
CA THR A 182 -2.08 4.04 -14.39
C THR A 182 -0.94 3.17 -13.86
N LYS A 183 -0.13 3.73 -12.95
CA LYS A 183 0.86 2.98 -12.20
C LYS A 183 0.16 2.28 -11.04
N PHE A 184 -0.19 1.02 -11.22
CA PHE A 184 -0.78 0.22 -10.14
C PHE A 184 0.31 -0.30 -9.22
N LEU A 185 0.19 -0.03 -7.93
CA LEU A 185 0.98 -0.66 -6.87
C LEU A 185 0.06 -1.61 -6.11
N LEU A 186 0.34 -2.89 -6.17
CA LEU A 186 -0.47 -3.93 -5.56
C LEU A 186 0.17 -4.37 -4.25
N ALA A 187 -0.49 -4.11 -3.12
CA ALA A 187 0.01 -4.50 -1.80
C ALA A 187 0.13 -6.03 -1.66
N HIS A 188 0.96 -6.48 -0.73
CA HIS A 188 1.07 -7.89 -0.33
C HIS A 188 1.34 -8.82 -1.52
N TRP A 189 2.37 -8.49 -2.31
CA TRP A 189 2.75 -9.25 -3.50
C TRP A 189 1.64 -9.33 -4.56
N GLY A 190 0.71 -8.38 -4.58
CA GLY A 190 -0.39 -8.37 -5.53
C GLY A 190 -1.29 -9.61 -5.46
N GLY A 191 -1.34 -10.28 -4.29
CA GLY A 191 -2.06 -11.53 -4.12
C GLY A 191 -1.59 -12.65 -5.06
N GLY A 192 -0.38 -12.53 -5.63
CA GLY A 192 0.16 -13.49 -6.59
C GLY A 192 -0.34 -13.31 -8.02
N LEU A 193 -1.07 -12.24 -8.33
CA LEU A 193 -1.61 -12.00 -9.69
C LEU A 193 -0.53 -11.98 -10.77
N TRP A 194 0.68 -11.52 -10.45
CA TRP A 194 1.83 -11.47 -11.36
C TRP A 194 2.28 -12.84 -11.89
N TRP A 195 1.93 -13.95 -11.21
CA TRP A 195 2.20 -15.29 -11.70
C TRP A 195 1.63 -15.54 -13.11
N TYR A 196 0.51 -14.87 -13.42
CA TYR A 196 -0.13 -14.99 -14.75
C TYR A 196 0.67 -14.34 -15.88
N GLN A 197 1.77 -13.64 -15.62
CA GLN A 197 2.68 -13.19 -16.68
C GLN A 197 3.42 -14.34 -17.37
N LEU A 198 3.39 -15.54 -16.82
CA LEU A 198 3.81 -16.76 -17.50
C LEU A 198 2.86 -17.20 -18.62
N LEU A 199 1.66 -16.63 -18.67
CA LEU A 199 0.77 -16.76 -19.82
C LEU A 199 1.33 -16.02 -21.04
N LYS A 200 0.59 -16.06 -22.16
CA LYS A 200 1.04 -15.46 -23.42
C LYS A 200 1.22 -13.93 -23.32
N ARG A 201 1.79 -13.38 -24.39
CA ARG A 201 2.24 -11.99 -24.55
C ARG A 201 1.27 -10.92 -24.05
N GLU A 202 -0.03 -11.09 -24.26
CA GLU A 202 -1.07 -10.13 -23.88
C GLU A 202 -1.01 -9.76 -22.38
N VAL A 203 -0.86 -10.74 -21.49
CA VAL A 203 -0.82 -10.51 -20.04
C VAL A 203 0.40 -9.67 -19.64
N ARG A 204 1.54 -9.88 -20.30
CA ARG A 204 2.76 -9.08 -20.03
C ARG A 204 2.58 -7.60 -20.35
N GLU A 205 1.88 -7.27 -21.43
CA GLU A 205 1.60 -5.88 -21.79
C GLU A 205 0.68 -5.21 -20.75
N VAL A 206 -0.32 -5.93 -20.26
CA VAL A 206 -1.22 -5.45 -19.21
C VAL A 206 -0.45 -5.11 -17.92
N PHE A 207 0.59 -5.89 -17.58
CA PHE A 207 1.40 -5.69 -16.38
C PHE A 207 2.52 -4.65 -16.52
N LYS A 208 2.65 -3.98 -17.65
CA LYS A 208 3.76 -3.04 -17.90
C LYS A 208 3.91 -1.94 -16.84
N ASN A 209 2.79 -1.43 -16.31
CA ASN A 209 2.75 -0.40 -15.28
C ASN A 209 2.26 -0.94 -13.92
N VAL A 210 2.44 -2.25 -13.67
CA VAL A 210 2.12 -2.88 -12.39
C VAL A 210 3.38 -3.07 -11.56
N TYR A 211 3.28 -2.72 -10.30
CA TYR A 211 4.29 -2.89 -9.27
C TYR A 211 3.67 -3.68 -8.12
N VAL A 212 4.49 -4.32 -7.32
CA VAL A 212 4.07 -5.00 -6.08
C VAL A 212 4.91 -4.53 -4.91
N ASP A 213 4.35 -4.54 -3.72
CA ASP A 213 5.14 -4.38 -2.50
C ASP A 213 5.26 -5.69 -1.72
N THR A 214 6.17 -5.68 -0.76
CA THR A 214 6.46 -6.83 0.09
C THR A 214 5.68 -6.81 1.41
N ALA A 215 4.74 -5.88 1.59
CA ALA A 215 4.00 -5.72 2.84
C ALA A 215 3.43 -7.05 3.35
N ALA A 216 3.54 -7.29 4.64
CA ALA A 216 3.15 -8.51 5.34
C ALA A 216 3.78 -9.82 4.83
N SER A 217 4.78 -9.77 3.92
CA SER A 217 5.44 -10.98 3.37
C SER A 217 5.81 -12.03 4.41
N PRO A 218 6.42 -11.67 5.59
CA PRO A 218 6.79 -12.64 6.62
C PRO A 218 5.63 -13.45 7.20
N PHE A 219 4.39 -13.01 7.01
CA PHE A 219 3.19 -13.73 7.46
C PHE A 219 2.52 -14.52 6.34
N LEU A 220 2.71 -14.11 5.08
CA LEU A 220 1.93 -14.60 3.96
C LEU A 220 2.67 -15.60 3.09
N TYR A 221 3.98 -15.40 2.90
CA TYR A 221 4.76 -16.15 1.91
C TYR A 221 6.05 -16.70 2.48
N ARG A 222 6.57 -17.73 1.84
CA ARG A 222 7.94 -18.21 2.08
C ARG A 222 8.93 -17.29 1.36
N PRO A 223 10.17 -17.13 1.87
CA PRO A 223 11.17 -16.21 1.30
C PRO A 223 11.47 -16.44 -0.18
N GLU A 224 11.25 -17.66 -0.71
CA GLU A 224 11.46 -17.94 -2.13
C GLU A 224 10.61 -17.10 -3.07
N ILE A 225 9.56 -16.45 -2.58
CA ILE A 225 8.70 -15.55 -3.39
C ILE A 225 9.52 -14.46 -4.07
N TYR A 226 10.53 -13.91 -3.39
CA TYR A 226 11.39 -12.88 -3.96
C TYR A 226 12.06 -13.34 -5.26
N ARG A 227 12.63 -14.54 -5.30
CA ARG A 227 13.31 -15.06 -6.50
C ARG A 227 12.33 -15.25 -7.66
N TYR A 228 11.16 -15.86 -7.37
CA TYR A 228 10.15 -16.09 -8.40
C TYR A 228 9.55 -14.79 -8.93
N ALA A 229 9.32 -13.81 -8.06
CA ALA A 229 8.83 -12.50 -8.48
C ALA A 229 9.87 -11.74 -9.31
N ILE A 230 11.14 -11.80 -8.96
CA ILE A 230 12.24 -11.21 -9.77
C ILE A 230 12.27 -11.85 -11.16
N GLU A 231 12.18 -13.17 -11.24
CA GLU A 231 12.24 -13.90 -12.52
C GLU A 231 11.03 -13.63 -13.42
N ILE A 232 9.84 -13.53 -12.84
CA ILE A 232 8.58 -13.45 -13.60
C ILE A 232 8.17 -11.99 -13.86
N LEU A 233 8.18 -11.16 -12.83
CA LEU A 233 7.72 -9.77 -12.89
C LEU A 233 8.84 -8.79 -13.29
N GLY A 234 10.07 -9.09 -12.85
CA GLY A 234 11.22 -8.21 -12.95
C GLY A 234 11.51 -7.51 -11.61
N VAL A 235 12.81 -7.38 -11.29
CA VAL A 235 13.24 -6.75 -10.04
C VAL A 235 12.78 -5.31 -9.89
N ASP A 236 12.71 -4.57 -11.00
CA ASP A 236 12.30 -3.15 -11.06
C ASP A 236 10.81 -2.91 -10.70
N LYS A 237 10.04 -3.97 -10.57
CA LYS A 237 8.61 -3.95 -10.20
C LYS A 237 8.33 -4.26 -8.74
N ILE A 238 9.35 -4.65 -7.97
CA ILE A 238 9.20 -5.06 -6.58
C ILE A 238 9.68 -3.93 -5.66
N LEU A 239 8.82 -3.48 -4.75
CA LEU A 239 9.13 -2.43 -3.79
C LEU A 239 9.10 -2.97 -2.36
N PHE A 240 10.03 -2.53 -1.53
CA PHE A 240 10.01 -2.82 -0.12
C PHE A 240 8.86 -2.07 0.56
N GLY A 241 7.96 -2.79 1.21
CA GLY A 241 6.92 -2.30 2.11
C GLY A 241 6.91 -3.15 3.36
N SER A 242 6.84 -2.54 4.54
CA SER A 242 6.85 -3.29 5.80
C SER A 242 5.46 -3.60 6.34
N ASP A 243 4.45 -2.84 5.94
CA ASP A 243 3.14 -2.85 6.60
C ASP A 243 3.24 -2.38 8.07
N TYR A 244 4.20 -1.48 8.36
CA TYR A 244 4.32 -0.90 9.69
C TYR A 244 3.02 -0.16 10.06
N PRO A 245 2.47 -0.33 11.28
CA PRO A 245 3.08 -0.90 12.48
C PRO A 245 2.89 -2.42 12.67
N LEU A 246 2.27 -3.13 11.73
CA LEU A 246 2.05 -4.58 11.84
C LEU A 246 3.38 -5.35 11.94
N LEU A 247 4.34 -4.98 11.10
CA LEU A 247 5.68 -5.58 11.06
C LEU A 247 6.76 -4.48 11.04
N LYS A 248 7.95 -4.85 11.53
CA LYS A 248 9.13 -3.98 11.53
C LYS A 248 10.04 -4.26 10.34
N PRO A 249 10.78 -3.25 9.85
CA PRO A 249 11.65 -3.38 8.66
C PRO A 249 12.73 -4.47 8.73
N ASP A 250 13.22 -4.83 9.92
CA ASP A 250 14.26 -5.84 10.10
C ASP A 250 13.83 -7.26 9.68
N ARG A 251 12.54 -7.57 9.79
CA ARG A 251 11.99 -8.87 9.35
C ARG A 251 12.26 -9.13 7.88
N TYR A 252 12.17 -8.10 7.05
CA TYR A 252 12.35 -8.19 5.60
C TYR A 252 13.81 -8.34 5.18
N LYS A 253 14.74 -7.72 5.93
CA LYS A 253 16.17 -7.93 5.72
C LYS A 253 16.53 -9.41 5.91
N LYS A 254 15.91 -10.08 6.91
CA LYS A 254 16.10 -11.52 7.13
C LYS A 254 15.53 -12.34 5.98
N GLU A 255 14.34 -12.03 5.49
CA GLU A 255 13.73 -12.72 4.32
C GLU A 255 14.60 -12.61 3.07
N LEU A 256 15.12 -11.40 2.77
CA LEU A 256 16.00 -11.20 1.62
C LEU A 256 17.26 -12.06 1.71
N LEU A 257 17.86 -12.18 2.92
CA LEU A 257 19.00 -13.05 3.16
C LEU A 257 18.63 -14.54 2.95
N GLU A 258 17.51 -14.99 3.50
CA GLU A 258 17.02 -16.37 3.35
C GLU A 258 16.69 -16.68 1.88
N ALA A 259 16.13 -15.71 1.15
CA ALA A 259 15.87 -15.79 -0.29
C ALA A 259 17.16 -15.73 -1.13
N ARG A 260 18.31 -15.40 -0.54
CA ARG A 260 19.60 -15.19 -1.21
C ARG A 260 19.53 -14.06 -2.26
N ILE A 261 18.81 -13.00 -1.91
CA ILE A 261 18.77 -11.77 -2.72
C ILE A 261 19.80 -10.80 -2.17
N ASP A 262 20.76 -10.46 -3.00
CA ASP A 262 21.89 -9.58 -2.65
C ASP A 262 22.20 -8.54 -3.73
N GLY A 263 23.30 -7.82 -3.56
CA GLY A 263 23.86 -6.93 -4.58
C GLY A 263 22.88 -5.87 -5.08
N GLU A 264 22.70 -5.81 -6.40
CA GLU A 264 21.89 -4.79 -7.07
C GLU A 264 20.39 -5.03 -6.88
N ASP A 265 19.96 -6.28 -6.90
CA ASP A 265 18.56 -6.65 -6.73
C ASP A 265 18.06 -6.25 -5.34
N CYS A 266 18.85 -6.54 -4.31
CA CYS A 266 18.53 -6.13 -2.95
C CYS A 266 18.41 -4.59 -2.81
N ARG A 267 19.37 -3.84 -3.42
CA ARG A 267 19.32 -2.36 -3.41
C ARG A 267 18.13 -1.82 -4.18
N ALA A 268 17.78 -2.43 -5.31
CA ALA A 268 16.63 -2.06 -6.11
C ALA A 268 15.32 -2.22 -5.30
N ILE A 269 15.11 -3.39 -4.70
CA ILE A 269 13.90 -3.69 -3.91
C ILE A 269 13.82 -2.78 -2.68
N LEU A 270 14.91 -2.66 -1.90
CA LEU A 270 14.91 -1.93 -0.63
C LEU A 270 14.64 -0.44 -0.78
N GLY A 271 14.89 0.16 -1.96
CA GLY A 271 14.63 1.60 -2.10
C GLY A 271 14.82 2.17 -3.50
N GLY A 272 15.66 1.57 -4.34
CA GLY A 272 15.93 2.12 -5.68
C GLY A 272 14.67 2.20 -6.56
N ASN A 273 13.79 1.22 -6.46
CA ASN A 273 12.54 1.20 -7.20
C ASN A 273 11.53 2.22 -6.66
N ALA A 274 11.40 2.32 -5.33
CA ALA A 274 10.55 3.32 -4.70
C ALA A 274 11.03 4.75 -5.01
N GLN A 275 12.34 4.98 -5.02
CA GLN A 275 12.94 6.26 -5.39
C GLN A 275 12.52 6.68 -6.80
N LYS A 276 12.60 5.75 -7.76
CA LYS A 276 12.19 6.01 -9.16
C LYS A 276 10.69 6.24 -9.28
N LEU A 277 9.88 5.38 -8.65
CA LEU A 277 8.42 5.45 -8.75
C LEU A 277 7.86 6.75 -8.19
N LEU A 278 8.35 7.19 -7.03
CA LEU A 278 7.89 8.39 -6.31
C LEU A 278 8.68 9.66 -6.69
N GLN A 279 9.67 9.56 -7.56
CA GLN A 279 10.61 10.66 -7.83
C GLN A 279 11.20 11.22 -6.53
N TRP A 280 11.58 10.30 -5.62
CA TRP A 280 12.14 10.67 -4.33
C TRP A 280 13.47 11.39 -4.53
N PRO A 281 13.71 12.53 -3.83
CA PRO A 281 14.96 13.24 -3.98
C PRO A 281 16.16 12.37 -3.62
N SER A 282 17.23 12.50 -4.39
CA SER A 282 18.52 11.89 -4.04
C SER A 282 19.03 12.53 -2.75
N PRO A 283 19.69 11.77 -1.88
CA PRO A 283 20.27 12.28 -0.64
C PRO A 283 21.33 13.34 -0.87
#